data_d7cfddb0dfa340234ac6b294451fc259
#
_entry.id   d7cfddb0dfa340234ac6b294451fc259
#
_cell.length_a   1.000
_cell.length_b   1.000
_cell.length_c   1.000
_cell.angle_alpha   90.00
_cell.angle_beta   90.00
_cell.angle_gamma   90.00
#
_symmetry.space_group_name_H-M   'P 1'
#
loop_
_entity.id
_entity.type
_entity.pdbx_description
1 polymer ?
#
loop_
_entity_poly.entity_id
_entity_poly.type
_entity_poly.pdbx_seq_one_letter_code
_entity_poly.pdbx_strand_id
1 'polypeptide(L)'
;MQYRLEVQSSGFKYLITNELGEILNKPTRYIVICDEKVEQSARKIFSQVSDFITLEVNEKVKTLDGAGKILLELAQCGVVPGNILIAVGGGALQDLATLTASIYMRGLEWIYAPTTLMSMLDSCIGGKSSINLGKYKNLLGNIYPPKSVYIDKGFVATLSDVDIACGLAEGVKICFAAAATESSKFEEIIAQWRSTANDDFLEEAIFLSLEKKRWFVEIDEFDKKERKLLNFGHSFGHALEAATDFAVPHGMGVFVGMHTAVNFAGNPSQASSLLQWIEKEVSIVKSQVETLKISRETFIRAMKQDKKNSATEQCLILPNEGGALIEKLYPLNAENLEKCFDTLVKSLNKLEMAHEVL
;
A
#
# COMPACT_ATOMS: atom_id res chain seq x y z
N MET A 1 -11.00 -2.60 -20.95
CA MET A 1 -9.75 -2.55 -21.76
C MET A 1 -8.84 -3.68 -21.30
N GLN A 2 -8.03 -4.28 -22.18
CA GLN A 2 -7.08 -5.33 -21.80
C GLN A 2 -5.77 -4.70 -21.35
N TYR A 3 -5.31 -5.03 -20.16
CA TYR A 3 -4.08 -4.50 -19.59
C TYR A 3 -3.05 -5.61 -19.36
N ARG A 4 -1.82 -5.29 -19.73
CA ARG A 4 -0.67 -6.17 -19.58
C ARG A 4 0.56 -5.36 -19.21
N LEU A 5 1.10 -5.59 -18.01
CA LEU A 5 2.28 -4.91 -17.51
C LEU A 5 3.33 -5.95 -17.10
N GLU A 6 4.44 -6.03 -17.81
CA GLU A 6 5.58 -6.85 -17.41
C GLU A 6 6.49 -6.06 -16.47
N VAL A 7 6.86 -6.68 -15.36
CA VAL A 7 7.78 -6.14 -14.36
C VAL A 7 9.05 -6.99 -14.38
N GLN A 8 10.18 -6.34 -14.51
CA GLN A 8 11.48 -7.02 -14.57
C GLN A 8 12.49 -6.28 -13.68
N SER A 9 13.05 -6.99 -12.71
CA SER A 9 14.19 -6.53 -11.91
C SER A 9 15.37 -7.49 -12.09
N SER A 10 16.47 -7.27 -11.37
CA SER A 10 17.68 -8.10 -11.50
C SER A 10 17.44 -9.59 -11.20
N GLY A 11 16.49 -9.90 -10.32
CA GLY A 11 16.18 -11.28 -9.88
C GLY A 11 14.81 -11.80 -10.30
N PHE A 12 13.91 -10.97 -10.85
CA PHE A 12 12.51 -11.33 -11.04
C PHE A 12 11.93 -10.84 -12.35
N LYS A 13 11.06 -11.67 -12.91
CA LYS A 13 10.17 -11.29 -14.00
C LYS A 13 8.78 -11.83 -13.71
N TYR A 14 7.76 -10.97 -13.73
CA TYR A 14 6.37 -11.36 -13.56
C TYR A 14 5.41 -10.46 -14.33
N LEU A 15 4.19 -10.95 -14.50
CA LEU A 15 3.13 -10.29 -15.26
C LEU A 15 2.06 -9.72 -14.33
N ILE A 16 1.60 -8.50 -14.60
CA ILE A 16 0.38 -7.94 -14.03
C ILE A 16 -0.64 -7.79 -15.16
N THR A 17 -1.84 -8.35 -14.99
CA THR A 17 -2.88 -8.38 -16.02
C THR A 17 -4.28 -8.41 -15.40
N ASN A 18 -5.29 -7.99 -16.18
CA ASN A 18 -6.70 -8.18 -15.87
C ASN A 18 -7.33 -9.34 -16.65
N GLU A 19 -6.50 -10.16 -17.31
CA GLU A 19 -6.95 -11.33 -18.10
C GLU A 19 -6.70 -12.63 -17.35
N LEU A 20 -7.77 -13.25 -16.84
CA LEU A 20 -7.70 -14.49 -16.07
C LEU A 20 -7.04 -15.64 -16.86
N GLY A 21 -7.29 -15.72 -18.17
CA GLY A 21 -6.71 -16.75 -19.03
C GLY A 21 -5.19 -16.66 -19.16
N GLU A 22 -4.57 -15.49 -18.93
CA GLU A 22 -3.12 -15.35 -18.95
C GLU A 22 -2.46 -15.95 -17.70
N ILE A 23 -3.18 -16.03 -16.58
CA ILE A 23 -2.64 -16.53 -15.31
C ILE A 23 -2.96 -18.01 -15.07
N LEU A 24 -4.12 -18.51 -15.55
CA LEU A 24 -4.54 -19.92 -15.41
C LEU A 24 -4.24 -20.72 -16.69
N ASN A 25 -3.02 -20.63 -17.19
CA ASN A 25 -2.62 -21.18 -18.48
C ASN A 25 -1.77 -22.45 -18.41
N LYS A 26 -1.47 -22.96 -17.21
CA LYS A 26 -0.68 -24.17 -17.03
C LYS A 26 -1.56 -25.38 -16.74
N PRO A 27 -1.23 -26.59 -17.29
CA PRO A 27 -1.89 -27.82 -16.93
C PRO A 27 -1.37 -28.35 -15.59
N THR A 28 -1.68 -27.63 -14.49
CA THR A 28 -1.25 -27.99 -13.14
C THR A 28 -2.39 -27.76 -12.15
N ARG A 29 -2.22 -28.29 -10.94
CA ARG A 29 -3.16 -28.05 -9.85
C ARG A 29 -2.94 -26.65 -9.29
N TYR A 30 -4.05 -25.88 -9.19
CA TYR A 30 -4.10 -24.59 -8.51
C TYR A 30 -4.79 -24.75 -7.16
N ILE A 31 -4.31 -24.05 -6.15
CA ILE A 31 -4.89 -23.99 -4.81
C ILE A 31 -5.13 -22.53 -4.48
N VAL A 32 -6.36 -22.18 -4.12
CA VAL A 32 -6.70 -20.81 -3.70
C VAL A 32 -6.62 -20.71 -2.18
N ILE A 33 -5.87 -19.73 -1.66
CA ILE A 33 -6.05 -19.23 -0.31
C ILE A 33 -6.75 -17.86 -0.40
N CYS A 34 -7.82 -17.68 0.32
CA CYS A 34 -8.58 -16.42 0.26
C CYS A 34 -9.01 -15.91 1.64
N ASP A 35 -9.13 -14.57 1.73
CA ASP A 35 -9.80 -13.93 2.85
C ASP A 35 -11.30 -14.29 2.82
N GLU A 36 -11.85 -14.69 3.95
CA GLU A 36 -13.27 -15.06 4.08
C GLU A 36 -14.22 -13.96 3.60
N LYS A 37 -13.83 -12.69 3.77
CA LYS A 37 -14.63 -11.53 3.35
C LYS A 37 -14.88 -11.48 1.85
N VAL A 38 -14.01 -12.08 1.06
CA VAL A 38 -14.09 -12.08 -0.41
C VAL A 38 -14.29 -13.47 -1.01
N GLU A 39 -14.52 -14.50 -0.18
CA GLU A 39 -14.64 -15.90 -0.61
C GLU A 39 -15.67 -16.10 -1.73
N GLN A 40 -16.86 -15.50 -1.61
CA GLN A 40 -17.91 -15.65 -2.61
C GLN A 40 -17.47 -15.13 -3.99
N SER A 41 -16.83 -13.95 -4.02
CA SER A 41 -16.29 -13.36 -5.25
C SER A 41 -15.13 -14.19 -5.80
N ALA A 42 -14.22 -14.64 -4.91
CA ALA A 42 -13.09 -15.48 -5.29
C ALA A 42 -13.56 -16.80 -5.94
N ARG A 43 -14.55 -17.49 -5.35
CA ARG A 43 -15.12 -18.73 -5.92
C ARG A 43 -15.80 -18.51 -7.26
N LYS A 44 -16.40 -17.33 -7.49
CA LYS A 44 -17.00 -17.00 -8.78
C LYS A 44 -15.93 -16.78 -9.85
N ILE A 45 -14.89 -16.02 -9.54
CA ILE A 45 -13.79 -15.71 -10.46
C ILE A 45 -12.97 -16.96 -10.78
N PHE A 46 -12.56 -17.69 -9.75
CA PHE A 46 -11.73 -18.90 -9.85
C PHE A 46 -12.58 -20.18 -9.88
N SER A 47 -13.75 -20.17 -10.52
CA SER A 47 -14.73 -21.28 -10.52
C SER A 47 -14.19 -22.60 -11.07
N GLN A 48 -13.12 -22.55 -11.86
CA GLN A 48 -12.43 -23.75 -12.38
C GLN A 48 -11.42 -24.37 -11.39
N VAL A 49 -11.15 -23.71 -10.24
CA VAL A 49 -10.28 -24.24 -9.19
C VAL A 49 -11.14 -24.89 -8.11
N SER A 50 -10.87 -26.15 -7.78
CA SER A 50 -11.63 -26.90 -6.77
C SER A 50 -11.11 -26.71 -5.37
N ASP A 51 -9.82 -26.45 -5.20
CA ASP A 51 -9.14 -26.41 -3.91
C ASP A 51 -9.11 -24.98 -3.34
N PHE A 52 -9.89 -24.75 -2.28
CA PHE A 52 -9.99 -23.47 -1.58
C PHE A 52 -9.69 -23.64 -0.09
N ILE A 53 -8.82 -22.79 0.42
CA ILE A 53 -8.53 -22.62 1.84
C ILE A 53 -8.97 -21.20 2.20
N THR A 54 -10.02 -21.09 3.01
CA THR A 54 -10.57 -19.80 3.45
C THR A 54 -10.02 -19.46 4.83
N LEU A 55 -9.59 -18.22 5.00
CA LEU A 55 -8.91 -17.73 6.20
C LEU A 55 -9.56 -16.44 6.68
N GLU A 56 -9.69 -16.27 7.99
CA GLU A 56 -9.92 -14.94 8.58
C GLU A 56 -8.60 -14.16 8.51
N VAL A 57 -8.56 -13.09 7.71
CA VAL A 57 -7.36 -12.30 7.48
C VAL A 57 -7.52 -10.89 8.04
N ASN A 58 -6.61 -10.52 8.91
CA ASN A 58 -6.50 -9.17 9.47
C ASN A 58 -5.04 -8.91 9.88
N GLU A 59 -4.73 -7.70 10.33
CA GLU A 59 -3.35 -7.35 10.71
C GLU A 59 -2.83 -8.17 11.92
N LYS A 60 -3.73 -8.68 12.80
CA LYS A 60 -3.32 -9.47 13.97
C LYS A 60 -2.81 -10.86 13.59
N VAL A 61 -3.31 -11.45 12.50
CA VAL A 61 -2.85 -12.76 12.03
C VAL A 61 -1.59 -12.68 11.17
N LYS A 62 -1.11 -11.50 10.83
CA LYS A 62 0.12 -11.27 10.05
C LYS A 62 1.37 -11.55 10.89
N THR A 63 1.54 -12.80 11.31
CA THR A 63 2.57 -13.30 12.22
C THR A 63 3.17 -14.60 11.69
N LEU A 64 4.26 -15.08 12.31
CA LEU A 64 4.81 -16.41 12.02
C LEU A 64 3.81 -17.52 12.32
N ASP A 65 3.02 -17.40 13.38
CA ASP A 65 1.97 -18.38 13.70
C ASP A 65 0.87 -18.39 12.62
N GLY A 66 0.47 -17.22 12.11
CA GLY A 66 -0.46 -17.12 10.98
C GLY A 66 0.09 -17.77 9.71
N ALA A 67 1.36 -17.53 9.38
CA ALA A 67 2.04 -18.21 8.30
C ALA A 67 2.11 -19.73 8.53
N GLY A 68 2.40 -20.16 9.77
CA GLY A 68 2.42 -21.57 10.17
C GLY A 68 1.11 -22.29 9.93
N LYS A 69 -0.04 -21.63 10.19
CA LYS A 69 -1.37 -22.19 9.90
C LYS A 69 -1.55 -22.44 8.41
N ILE A 70 -1.20 -21.47 7.56
CA ILE A 70 -1.29 -21.64 6.09
C ILE A 70 -0.41 -22.79 5.62
N LEU A 71 0.81 -22.89 6.14
CA LEU A 71 1.72 -23.99 5.79
C LEU A 71 1.14 -25.37 6.14
N LEU A 72 0.48 -25.49 7.30
CA LEU A 72 -0.18 -26.73 7.72
C LEU A 72 -1.36 -27.08 6.81
N GLU A 73 -2.20 -26.11 6.46
CA GLU A 73 -3.32 -26.32 5.52
C GLU A 73 -2.82 -26.77 4.14
N LEU A 74 -1.76 -26.14 3.60
CA LEU A 74 -1.15 -26.55 2.33
C LEU A 74 -0.64 -28.00 2.39
N ALA A 75 -0.01 -28.39 3.51
CA ALA A 75 0.47 -29.75 3.69
C ALA A 75 -0.67 -30.76 3.81
N GLN A 76 -1.75 -30.45 4.56
CA GLN A 76 -2.95 -31.28 4.69
C GLN A 76 -3.69 -31.47 3.36
N CYS A 77 -3.73 -30.41 2.53
CA CYS A 77 -4.25 -30.49 1.16
C CYS A 77 -3.34 -31.25 0.20
N GLY A 78 -2.18 -31.74 0.65
CA GLY A 78 -1.25 -32.50 -0.18
C GLY A 78 -0.63 -31.66 -1.31
N VAL A 79 -0.36 -30.39 -1.06
CA VAL A 79 0.31 -29.50 -2.04
C VAL A 79 1.75 -29.96 -2.24
N VAL A 80 2.17 -30.10 -3.51
CA VAL A 80 3.51 -30.57 -3.89
C VAL A 80 4.20 -29.56 -4.81
N PRO A 81 5.53 -29.66 -4.98
CA PRO A 81 6.25 -28.85 -5.97
C PRO A 81 5.62 -28.97 -7.37
N GLY A 82 5.48 -27.83 -8.05
CA GLY A 82 4.80 -27.76 -9.35
C GLY A 82 3.31 -27.41 -9.29
N ASN A 83 2.67 -27.47 -8.09
CA ASN A 83 1.38 -26.83 -7.90
C ASN A 83 1.55 -25.32 -7.81
N ILE A 84 0.48 -24.55 -8.03
CA ILE A 84 0.49 -23.08 -8.01
C ILE A 84 -0.49 -22.61 -6.95
N LEU A 85 -0.01 -21.78 -6.04
CA LEU A 85 -0.82 -21.11 -5.03
C LEU A 85 -1.42 -19.84 -5.62
N ILE A 86 -2.72 -19.60 -5.40
CA ILE A 86 -3.38 -18.33 -5.72
C ILE A 86 -3.80 -17.67 -4.41
N ALA A 87 -3.26 -16.50 -4.11
CA ALA A 87 -3.62 -15.72 -2.93
C ALA A 87 -4.63 -14.63 -3.33
N VAL A 88 -5.84 -14.67 -2.77
CA VAL A 88 -6.94 -13.74 -3.05
C VAL A 88 -7.27 -12.95 -1.79
N GLY A 89 -6.81 -11.69 -1.70
CA GLY A 89 -6.99 -10.88 -0.48
C GLY A 89 -6.26 -9.56 -0.54
N GLY A 90 -6.32 -8.82 0.56
CA GLY A 90 -5.59 -7.57 0.76
C GLY A 90 -4.12 -7.78 1.15
N GLY A 91 -3.44 -6.68 1.51
CA GLY A 91 -2.00 -6.68 1.85
C GLY A 91 -1.60 -7.64 2.97
N ALA A 92 -2.45 -7.85 3.98
CA ALA A 92 -2.15 -8.79 5.07
C ALA A 92 -2.05 -10.24 4.56
N LEU A 93 -2.95 -10.67 3.65
CA LEU A 93 -2.85 -11.98 3.02
C LEU A 93 -1.67 -12.05 2.04
N GLN A 94 -1.40 -10.96 1.29
CA GLN A 94 -0.22 -10.87 0.44
C GLN A 94 1.07 -11.16 1.20
N ASP A 95 1.26 -10.50 2.36
CA ASP A 95 2.45 -10.67 3.19
C ASP A 95 2.61 -12.11 3.69
N LEU A 96 1.51 -12.71 4.16
CA LEU A 96 1.48 -14.12 4.58
C LEU A 96 1.75 -15.07 3.41
N ALA A 97 1.11 -14.84 2.25
CA ALA A 97 1.28 -15.68 1.06
C ALA A 97 2.71 -15.60 0.52
N THR A 98 3.30 -14.40 0.48
CA THR A 98 4.70 -14.19 0.06
C THR A 98 5.66 -15.01 0.94
N LEU A 99 5.53 -14.92 2.27
CA LEU A 99 6.37 -15.68 3.18
C LEU A 99 6.14 -17.18 3.02
N THR A 100 4.88 -17.64 3.08
CA THR A 100 4.55 -19.06 3.02
C THR A 100 4.99 -19.69 1.70
N ALA A 101 4.71 -19.03 0.56
CA ALA A 101 5.15 -19.50 -0.75
C ALA A 101 6.68 -19.60 -0.85
N SER A 102 7.42 -18.66 -0.25
CA SER A 102 8.88 -18.66 -0.32
C SER A 102 9.54 -19.81 0.46
N ILE A 103 8.93 -20.24 1.57
CA ILE A 103 9.52 -21.27 2.46
C ILE A 103 8.90 -22.66 2.28
N TYR A 104 7.65 -22.77 1.79
CA TYR A 104 7.00 -24.06 1.55
C TYR A 104 7.78 -24.87 0.53
N MET A 105 8.29 -26.04 0.94
CA MET A 105 9.14 -26.92 0.12
C MET A 105 10.29 -26.20 -0.62
N ARG A 106 10.82 -25.12 -0.04
CA ARG A 106 11.90 -24.26 -0.56
C ARG A 106 11.52 -23.39 -1.76
N GLY A 107 10.23 -23.10 -1.92
CA GLY A 107 9.67 -22.24 -2.94
C GLY A 107 8.49 -22.86 -3.66
N LEU A 108 7.35 -22.20 -3.65
CA LEU A 108 6.15 -22.55 -4.39
C LEU A 108 5.83 -21.40 -5.36
N GLU A 109 5.57 -21.72 -6.62
CA GLU A 109 5.07 -20.69 -7.54
C GLU A 109 3.72 -20.18 -7.03
N TRP A 110 3.53 -18.86 -7.09
CA TRP A 110 2.28 -18.27 -6.63
C TRP A 110 1.81 -17.12 -7.52
N ILE A 111 0.50 -16.86 -7.44
CA ILE A 111 -0.22 -15.81 -8.13
C ILE A 111 -0.90 -14.95 -7.07
N TYR A 112 -0.91 -13.66 -7.27
CA TYR A 112 -1.61 -12.74 -6.38
C TYR A 112 -2.83 -12.13 -7.07
N ALA A 113 -3.98 -12.17 -6.40
CA ALA A 113 -5.19 -11.46 -6.78
C ALA A 113 -5.55 -10.47 -5.66
N PRO A 114 -5.08 -9.20 -5.74
CA PRO A 114 -5.36 -8.17 -4.76
C PRO A 114 -6.85 -7.83 -4.72
N THR A 115 -7.40 -7.67 -3.52
CA THR A 115 -8.82 -7.37 -3.33
C THR A 115 -9.09 -6.03 -2.66
N THR A 116 -8.06 -5.33 -2.18
CA THR A 116 -8.18 -3.95 -1.68
C THR A 116 -7.59 -2.98 -2.70
N LEU A 117 -8.17 -1.78 -2.78
CA LEU A 117 -7.68 -0.78 -3.73
C LEU A 117 -6.22 -0.39 -3.44
N MET A 118 -5.82 -0.34 -2.17
CA MET A 118 -4.42 -0.12 -1.77
C MET A 118 -3.49 -1.20 -2.34
N SER A 119 -3.89 -2.46 -2.28
CA SER A 119 -3.05 -3.52 -2.85
C SER A 119 -3.03 -3.49 -4.37
N MET A 120 -4.13 -3.11 -5.03
CA MET A 120 -4.17 -2.98 -6.49
C MET A 120 -3.29 -1.83 -7.00
N LEU A 121 -3.30 -0.69 -6.28
CA LEU A 121 -2.56 0.51 -6.67
C LEU A 121 -1.08 0.48 -6.28
N ASP A 122 -0.71 -0.25 -5.22
CA ASP A 122 0.61 -0.15 -4.61
C ASP A 122 1.25 -1.51 -4.28
N SER A 123 0.74 -2.26 -3.29
CA SER A 123 1.54 -3.33 -2.68
C SER A 123 1.73 -4.56 -3.57
N CYS A 124 0.88 -4.81 -4.57
CA CYS A 124 0.97 -5.97 -5.46
C CYS A 124 2.25 -6.01 -6.32
N ILE A 125 2.99 -4.91 -6.41
CA ILE A 125 4.24 -4.80 -7.16
C ILE A 125 5.44 -4.61 -6.22
N GLY A 126 6.54 -5.33 -6.48
CA GLY A 126 7.79 -5.24 -5.71
C GLY A 126 8.07 -6.43 -4.81
N GLY A 127 7.14 -7.37 -4.63
CA GLY A 127 7.35 -8.69 -4.03
C GLY A 127 7.82 -8.71 -2.58
N LYS A 128 7.71 -7.60 -1.84
CA LYS A 128 8.07 -7.53 -0.42
C LYS A 128 7.00 -8.18 0.43
N SER A 129 7.40 -8.87 1.51
CA SER A 129 6.54 -9.26 2.61
C SER A 129 6.93 -8.57 3.90
N SER A 130 5.96 -8.42 4.79
CA SER A 130 6.15 -7.80 6.09
C SER A 130 5.35 -8.56 7.14
N ILE A 131 6.03 -9.14 8.12
CA ILE A 131 5.43 -9.98 9.17
C ILE A 131 5.70 -9.36 10.54
N ASN A 132 4.70 -9.38 11.41
CA ASN A 132 4.77 -8.85 12.75
C ASN A 132 5.44 -9.87 13.71
N LEU A 133 6.24 -9.37 14.66
CA LEU A 133 6.87 -10.18 15.70
C LEU A 133 6.64 -9.54 17.07
N GLY A 134 5.80 -10.16 17.89
CA GLY A 134 5.39 -9.60 19.17
C GLY A 134 4.75 -8.21 18.97
N LYS A 135 5.30 -7.19 19.64
CA LYS A 135 4.84 -5.80 19.51
C LYS A 135 5.40 -5.03 18.30
N TYR A 136 6.33 -5.64 17.58
CA TYR A 136 7.00 -4.97 16.46
C TYR A 136 6.27 -5.29 15.15
N LYS A 137 5.71 -4.26 14.52
CA LYS A 137 5.08 -4.37 13.20
C LYS A 137 6.13 -4.42 12.10
N ASN A 138 5.88 -5.26 11.07
CA ASN A 138 6.66 -5.32 9.83
C ASN A 138 8.18 -5.51 10.06
N LEU A 139 8.54 -6.30 11.09
CA LEU A 139 9.94 -6.53 11.46
C LEU A 139 10.59 -7.64 10.62
N LEU A 140 9.84 -8.69 10.31
CA LEU A 140 10.30 -9.82 9.52
C LEU A 140 9.77 -9.70 8.09
N GLY A 141 10.49 -10.28 7.14
CA GLY A 141 10.04 -10.30 5.75
C GLY A 141 11.13 -10.78 4.80
N ASN A 142 10.70 -10.98 3.58
CA ASN A 142 11.58 -11.34 2.47
C ASN A 142 11.09 -10.67 1.17
N ILE A 143 11.78 -10.93 0.08
CA ILE A 143 11.39 -10.53 -1.27
C ILE A 143 11.16 -11.81 -2.07
N TYR A 144 9.91 -12.10 -2.38
CA TYR A 144 9.51 -13.27 -3.17
C TYR A 144 8.27 -12.91 -4.03
N PRO A 145 8.46 -12.23 -5.17
CA PRO A 145 7.34 -11.76 -5.98
C PRO A 145 6.51 -12.93 -6.53
N PRO A 146 5.20 -12.70 -6.77
CA PRO A 146 4.36 -13.67 -7.45
C PRO A 146 4.83 -13.86 -8.89
N LYS A 147 4.46 -14.98 -9.50
CA LYS A 147 4.68 -15.20 -10.93
C LYS A 147 3.78 -14.32 -11.79
N SER A 148 2.59 -14.02 -11.28
CA SER A 148 1.64 -13.12 -11.91
C SER A 148 0.77 -12.44 -10.86
N VAL A 149 0.28 -11.25 -11.19
CA VAL A 149 -0.75 -10.53 -10.44
C VAL A 149 -1.98 -10.40 -11.33
N TYR A 150 -3.14 -10.79 -10.80
CA TYR A 150 -4.43 -10.68 -11.48
C TYR A 150 -5.25 -9.55 -10.85
N ILE A 151 -5.50 -8.50 -11.60
CA ILE A 151 -6.30 -7.36 -11.18
C ILE A 151 -7.75 -7.55 -11.62
N ASP A 152 -8.66 -7.56 -10.66
CA ASP A 152 -10.09 -7.56 -10.93
C ASP A 152 -10.76 -6.40 -10.16
N LYS A 153 -11.17 -5.37 -10.90
CA LYS A 153 -11.84 -4.19 -10.34
C LYS A 153 -13.16 -4.52 -9.61
N GLY A 154 -13.77 -5.67 -9.91
CA GLY A 154 -15.00 -6.12 -9.24
C GLY A 154 -14.87 -6.29 -7.73
N PHE A 155 -13.67 -6.52 -7.20
CA PHE A 155 -13.45 -6.56 -5.76
C PHE A 155 -13.64 -5.21 -5.08
N VAL A 156 -13.49 -4.09 -5.78
CA VAL A 156 -13.62 -2.74 -5.20
C VAL A 156 -15.04 -2.49 -4.69
N ALA A 157 -16.06 -3.12 -5.30
CA ALA A 157 -17.44 -3.05 -4.83
C ALA A 157 -17.65 -3.62 -3.40
N THR A 158 -16.68 -4.34 -2.86
CA THR A 158 -16.74 -4.90 -1.49
C THR A 158 -16.11 -3.98 -0.44
N LEU A 159 -15.51 -2.87 -0.85
CA LEU A 159 -14.74 -1.98 0.01
C LEU A 159 -15.59 -0.85 0.59
N SER A 160 -15.24 -0.41 1.79
CA SER A 160 -15.78 0.83 2.37
C SER A 160 -15.18 2.07 1.68
N ASP A 161 -15.85 3.22 1.82
CA ASP A 161 -15.32 4.50 1.32
C ASP A 161 -13.95 4.85 1.92
N VAL A 162 -13.72 4.48 3.19
CA VAL A 162 -12.43 4.66 3.87
C VAL A 162 -11.35 3.76 3.24
N ASP A 163 -11.67 2.50 2.92
CA ASP A 163 -10.72 1.59 2.25
C ASP A 163 -10.38 2.10 0.85
N ILE A 164 -11.37 2.63 0.13
CA ILE A 164 -11.16 3.27 -1.18
C ILE A 164 -10.24 4.48 -1.03
N ALA A 165 -10.53 5.40 -0.10
CA ALA A 165 -9.71 6.58 0.15
C ALA A 165 -8.26 6.19 0.53
N CYS A 166 -8.09 5.16 1.36
CA CYS A 166 -6.78 4.62 1.71
C CYS A 166 -5.99 4.12 0.49
N GLY A 167 -6.65 3.45 -0.44
CA GLY A 167 -6.02 3.03 -1.69
C GLY A 167 -5.63 4.22 -2.57
N LEU A 168 -6.54 5.18 -2.73
CA LEU A 168 -6.30 6.38 -3.53
C LEU A 168 -5.13 7.21 -3.00
N ALA A 169 -4.90 7.24 -1.68
CA ALA A 169 -3.76 7.91 -1.08
C ALA A 169 -2.42 7.35 -1.60
N GLU A 170 -2.31 6.04 -1.70
CA GLU A 170 -1.12 5.38 -2.24
C GLU A 170 -0.96 5.61 -3.74
N GLY A 171 -2.05 5.54 -4.51
CA GLY A 171 -2.03 5.76 -5.95
C GLY A 171 -1.55 7.16 -6.31
N VAL A 172 -2.14 8.20 -5.71
CA VAL A 172 -1.73 9.59 -5.99
C VAL A 172 -0.31 9.86 -5.51
N LYS A 173 0.11 9.29 -4.38
CA LYS A 173 1.49 9.37 -3.87
C LYS A 173 2.50 8.87 -4.91
N ILE A 174 2.24 7.68 -5.48
CA ILE A 174 3.12 7.07 -6.48
C ILE A 174 3.18 7.93 -7.74
N CYS A 175 2.04 8.41 -8.21
CA CYS A 175 1.97 9.28 -9.38
C CYS A 175 2.70 10.61 -9.13
N PHE A 176 2.52 11.23 -7.96
CA PHE A 176 3.22 12.46 -7.61
C PHE A 176 4.73 12.25 -7.46
N ALA A 177 5.16 11.10 -6.93
CA ALA A 177 6.58 10.75 -6.86
C ALA A 177 7.22 10.60 -8.24
N ALA A 178 6.45 10.18 -9.24
CA ALA A 178 6.93 10.13 -10.62
C ALA A 178 7.01 11.54 -11.24
N ALA A 179 5.92 12.32 -11.15
CA ALA A 179 5.87 13.74 -11.53
C ALA A 179 4.54 14.36 -11.09
N ALA A 180 4.51 15.67 -10.83
CA ALA A 180 3.28 16.39 -10.53
C ALA A 180 2.22 16.26 -11.65
N THR A 181 2.63 16.20 -12.91
CA THR A 181 1.73 15.98 -14.06
C THR A 181 1.08 14.60 -14.07
N GLU A 182 1.77 13.57 -13.57
CA GLU A 182 1.20 12.23 -13.43
C GLU A 182 0.19 12.17 -12.28
N SER A 183 0.44 12.92 -11.19
CA SER A 183 -0.55 13.11 -10.13
C SER A 183 -1.83 13.75 -10.67
N SER A 184 -1.71 14.87 -11.41
CA SER A 184 -2.87 15.55 -12.00
C SER A 184 -3.65 14.64 -12.95
N LYS A 185 -2.97 13.82 -13.75
CA LYS A 185 -3.62 12.82 -14.60
C LYS A 185 -4.38 11.78 -13.77
N PHE A 186 -3.79 11.27 -12.69
CA PHE A 186 -4.46 10.33 -11.78
C PHE A 186 -5.71 10.99 -11.15
N GLU A 187 -5.57 12.21 -10.66
CA GLU A 187 -6.65 13.00 -10.07
C GLU A 187 -7.84 13.18 -11.06
N GLU A 188 -7.57 13.49 -12.32
CA GLU A 188 -8.57 13.61 -13.37
C GLU A 188 -9.29 12.29 -13.65
N ILE A 189 -8.57 11.18 -13.75
CA ILE A 189 -9.15 9.85 -13.97
C ILE A 189 -10.07 9.47 -12.81
N ILE A 190 -9.64 9.70 -11.56
CA ILE A 190 -10.48 9.43 -10.38
C ILE A 190 -11.71 10.34 -10.34
N ALA A 191 -11.60 11.61 -10.74
CA ALA A 191 -12.75 12.50 -10.86
C ALA A 191 -13.77 11.99 -11.90
N GLN A 192 -13.31 11.44 -13.02
CA GLN A 192 -14.18 10.81 -14.02
C GLN A 192 -14.84 9.55 -13.48
N TRP A 193 -14.10 8.69 -12.78
CA TRP A 193 -14.68 7.53 -12.11
C TRP A 193 -15.77 7.93 -11.12
N ARG A 194 -15.51 8.88 -10.23
CA ARG A 194 -16.47 9.40 -9.25
C ARG A 194 -17.74 9.99 -9.87
N SER A 195 -17.61 10.67 -11.02
CA SER A 195 -18.73 11.34 -11.68
C SER A 195 -19.58 10.42 -12.54
N THR A 196 -19.01 9.35 -13.10
CA THR A 196 -19.68 8.47 -14.07
C THR A 196 -20.01 7.09 -13.49
N ALA A 197 -19.43 6.73 -12.35
CA ALA A 197 -19.45 5.36 -11.79
C ALA A 197 -19.01 4.29 -12.83
N ASN A 198 -18.18 4.68 -13.80
CA ASN A 198 -17.62 3.75 -14.78
C ASN A 198 -16.27 3.22 -14.28
N ASP A 199 -16.24 1.97 -13.85
CA ASP A 199 -15.05 1.30 -13.30
C ASP A 199 -13.91 1.13 -14.30
N ASP A 200 -14.09 1.42 -15.59
CA ASP A 200 -12.99 1.45 -16.56
C ASP A 200 -11.99 2.57 -16.23
N PHE A 201 -12.46 3.70 -15.72
CA PHE A 201 -11.58 4.76 -15.22
C PHE A 201 -10.80 4.34 -13.97
N LEU A 202 -11.45 3.61 -13.06
CA LEU A 202 -10.74 3.08 -11.90
C LEU A 202 -9.63 2.10 -12.32
N GLU A 203 -9.92 1.23 -13.26
CA GLU A 203 -8.95 0.29 -13.82
C GLU A 203 -7.80 1.03 -14.51
N GLU A 204 -8.08 2.10 -15.26
CA GLU A 204 -7.06 2.98 -15.86
C GLU A 204 -6.17 3.60 -14.77
N ALA A 205 -6.76 4.11 -13.68
CA ALA A 205 -6.00 4.68 -12.56
C ALA A 205 -5.09 3.63 -11.89
N ILE A 206 -5.58 2.40 -11.72
CA ILE A 206 -4.79 1.29 -11.16
C ILE A 206 -3.57 1.03 -12.03
N PHE A 207 -3.74 0.86 -13.33
CA PHE A 207 -2.61 0.56 -14.21
C PHE A 207 -1.67 1.74 -14.40
N LEU A 208 -2.16 2.99 -14.34
CA LEU A 208 -1.30 4.18 -14.31
C LEU A 208 -0.38 4.15 -13.08
N SER A 209 -0.93 3.92 -11.89
CA SER A 209 -0.14 3.84 -10.66
C SER A 209 0.91 2.73 -10.73
N LEU A 210 0.50 1.52 -11.18
CA LEU A 210 1.39 0.38 -11.31
C LEU A 210 2.51 0.61 -12.34
N GLU A 211 2.20 1.28 -13.46
CA GLU A 211 3.21 1.67 -14.46
C GLU A 211 4.27 2.59 -13.85
N LYS A 212 3.84 3.61 -13.09
CA LYS A 212 4.79 4.51 -12.42
C LYS A 212 5.60 3.78 -11.36
N LYS A 213 4.94 2.95 -10.52
CA LYS A 213 5.64 2.19 -9.50
C LYS A 213 6.62 1.17 -10.09
N ARG A 214 6.29 0.54 -11.24
CA ARG A 214 7.19 -0.36 -11.95
C ARG A 214 8.55 0.28 -12.17
N TRP A 215 8.58 1.51 -12.67
CA TRP A 215 9.84 2.22 -12.91
C TRP A 215 10.70 2.28 -11.63
N PHE A 216 10.13 2.67 -10.49
CA PHE A 216 10.86 2.71 -9.21
C PHE A 216 11.37 1.34 -8.77
N VAL A 217 10.57 0.28 -8.96
CA VAL A 217 10.94 -1.09 -8.59
C VAL A 217 12.06 -1.63 -9.47
N GLU A 218 12.00 -1.38 -10.77
CA GLU A 218 12.99 -1.87 -11.74
C GLU A 218 14.37 -1.20 -11.59
N ILE A 219 14.41 0.09 -11.25
CA ILE A 219 15.68 0.81 -11.06
C ILE A 219 16.25 0.67 -9.66
N ASP A 220 15.42 0.39 -8.65
CA ASP A 220 15.83 0.30 -7.24
C ASP A 220 15.04 -0.79 -6.50
N GLU A 221 15.34 -2.05 -6.82
CA GLU A 221 14.68 -3.22 -6.25
C GLU A 221 14.72 -3.24 -4.71
N PHE A 222 15.84 -2.81 -4.12
CA PHE A 222 16.12 -2.91 -2.68
C PHE A 222 15.78 -1.64 -1.88
N ASP A 223 15.16 -0.62 -2.51
CA ASP A 223 14.71 0.60 -1.83
C ASP A 223 15.84 1.40 -1.17
N LYS A 224 16.92 1.59 -1.91
CA LYS A 224 18.13 2.26 -1.41
C LYS A 224 18.35 3.66 -2.01
N LYS A 225 17.68 3.99 -3.11
CA LYS A 225 17.86 5.22 -3.89
C LYS A 225 16.52 5.85 -4.26
N GLU A 226 16.15 5.86 -5.55
CA GLU A 226 14.98 6.55 -6.11
C GLU A 226 13.67 6.04 -5.54
N ARG A 227 13.57 4.75 -5.22
CA ARG A 227 12.36 4.16 -4.62
C ARG A 227 12.05 4.73 -3.24
N LYS A 228 13.01 5.30 -2.54
CA LYS A 228 12.78 6.03 -1.27
C LYS A 228 11.81 7.20 -1.42
N LEU A 229 11.67 7.79 -2.62
CA LEU A 229 10.72 8.87 -2.88
C LEU A 229 9.27 8.41 -2.66
N LEU A 230 8.98 7.12 -2.79
CA LEU A 230 7.67 6.53 -2.47
C LEU A 230 7.33 6.60 -0.97
N ASN A 231 8.27 7.00 -0.10
CA ASN A 231 8.02 7.31 1.30
C ASN A 231 7.50 8.76 1.52
N PHE A 232 7.12 9.46 0.46
CA PHE A 232 6.46 10.77 0.58
C PHE A 232 5.23 10.68 1.48
N GLY A 233 5.14 11.55 2.46
CA GLY A 233 4.09 11.53 3.49
C GLY A 233 4.27 10.48 4.60
N HIS A 234 5.04 9.42 4.40
CA HIS A 234 5.11 8.29 5.34
C HIS A 234 5.76 8.61 6.68
N SER A 235 6.76 9.49 6.75
CA SER A 235 7.35 9.87 8.04
C SER A 235 6.32 10.49 8.98
N PHE A 236 5.52 11.44 8.47
CA PHE A 236 4.43 12.05 9.23
C PHE A 236 3.26 11.09 9.43
N GLY A 237 2.88 10.30 8.41
CA GLY A 237 1.79 9.35 8.47
C GLY A 237 2.03 8.26 9.52
N HIS A 238 3.18 7.59 9.48
CA HIS A 238 3.53 6.56 10.46
C HIS A 238 3.66 7.11 11.89
N ALA A 239 4.16 8.35 12.04
CA ALA A 239 4.21 8.99 13.34
C ALA A 239 2.81 9.30 13.87
N LEU A 240 1.86 9.70 13.00
CA LEU A 240 0.45 9.88 13.34
C LEU A 240 -0.21 8.54 13.70
N GLU A 241 0.01 7.49 12.92
CA GLU A 241 -0.47 6.14 13.23
C GLU A 241 -0.02 5.69 14.64
N ALA A 242 1.27 5.84 14.94
CA ALA A 242 1.80 5.50 16.25
C ALA A 242 1.22 6.38 17.37
N ALA A 243 1.05 7.70 17.12
CA ALA A 243 0.55 8.66 18.08
C ALA A 243 -0.95 8.47 18.40
N THR A 244 -1.69 7.80 17.54
CA THR A 244 -3.11 7.48 17.69
C THR A 244 -3.37 6.02 18.09
N ASP A 245 -2.33 5.29 18.50
CA ASP A 245 -2.39 3.84 18.77
C ASP A 245 -2.99 3.05 17.59
N PHE A 246 -2.63 3.47 16.36
CA PHE A 246 -3.11 2.91 15.11
C PHE A 246 -4.63 3.01 14.88
N ALA A 247 -5.31 3.96 15.51
CA ALA A 247 -6.72 4.25 15.26
C ALA A 247 -6.92 4.89 13.87
N VAL A 248 -5.95 5.67 13.37
CA VAL A 248 -6.01 6.20 12.01
C VAL A 248 -5.64 5.11 11.00
N PRO A 249 -6.48 4.84 9.98
CA PRO A 249 -6.13 3.92 8.89
C PRO A 249 -4.91 4.39 8.11
N HIS A 250 -4.05 3.45 7.67
CA HIS A 250 -2.77 3.74 7.04
C HIS A 250 -2.86 4.78 5.91
N GLY A 251 -3.73 4.56 4.91
CA GLY A 251 -3.85 5.50 3.78
C GLY A 251 -4.36 6.88 4.20
N MET A 252 -5.20 6.96 5.24
CA MET A 252 -5.59 8.24 5.83
C MET A 252 -4.39 8.93 6.49
N GLY A 253 -3.55 8.16 7.20
CA GLY A 253 -2.26 8.64 7.71
C GLY A 253 -1.34 9.15 6.59
N VAL A 254 -1.32 8.47 5.42
CA VAL A 254 -0.56 8.88 4.23
C VAL A 254 -1.11 10.18 3.63
N PHE A 255 -2.43 10.37 3.54
CA PHE A 255 -3.03 11.63 3.11
C PHE A 255 -2.62 12.79 4.01
N VAL A 256 -2.83 12.65 5.32
CA VAL A 256 -2.41 13.67 6.31
C VAL A 256 -0.91 13.90 6.23
N GLY A 257 -0.14 12.84 6.06
CA GLY A 257 1.32 12.91 5.97
C GLY A 257 1.81 13.64 4.71
N MET A 258 1.21 13.40 3.54
CA MET A 258 1.52 14.15 2.32
C MET A 258 1.14 15.63 2.45
N HIS A 259 -0.06 15.90 2.96
CA HIS A 259 -0.51 17.27 3.23
C HIS A 259 0.45 17.99 4.19
N THR A 260 0.90 17.31 5.24
CA THR A 260 1.88 17.84 6.21
C THR A 260 3.24 18.07 5.55
N ALA A 261 3.72 17.13 4.73
CA ALA A 261 5.01 17.23 4.06
C ALA A 261 5.06 18.43 3.07
N VAL A 262 3.97 18.68 2.32
CA VAL A 262 3.86 19.84 1.43
C VAL A 262 3.85 21.14 2.23
N ASN A 263 3.07 21.22 3.32
CA ASN A 263 3.05 22.41 4.19
C ASN A 263 4.41 22.64 4.87
N PHE A 264 5.08 21.58 5.32
CA PHE A 264 6.41 21.66 5.92
C PHE A 264 7.47 22.17 4.92
N ALA A 265 7.33 21.81 3.63
CA ALA A 265 8.17 22.29 2.54
C ALA A 265 7.92 23.75 2.12
N GLY A 266 6.88 24.42 2.66
CA GLY A 266 6.53 25.79 2.34
C GLY A 266 5.50 25.96 1.21
N ASN A 267 4.72 24.93 0.91
CA ASN A 267 3.63 24.93 -0.08
C ASN A 267 4.09 25.32 -1.50
N PRO A 268 5.01 24.58 -2.11
CA PRO A 268 5.39 24.86 -3.50
C PRO A 268 4.17 24.81 -4.42
N SER A 269 4.05 25.77 -5.33
CA SER A 269 2.87 25.97 -6.18
C SER A 269 2.51 24.72 -7.03
N GLN A 270 3.50 23.95 -7.40
CA GLN A 270 3.34 22.71 -8.16
C GLN A 270 2.65 21.57 -7.39
N ALA A 271 2.59 21.68 -6.03
CA ALA A 271 1.86 20.72 -5.20
C ALA A 271 0.43 21.21 -4.83
N SER A 272 -0.02 22.37 -5.35
CA SER A 272 -1.32 22.95 -4.99
C SER A 272 -2.49 22.08 -5.45
N SER A 273 -2.43 21.45 -6.63
CA SER A 273 -3.47 20.52 -7.11
C SER A 273 -3.58 19.33 -6.16
N LEU A 274 -2.46 18.71 -5.82
CA LEU A 274 -2.41 17.59 -4.88
C LEU A 274 -3.05 17.94 -3.53
N LEU A 275 -2.74 19.13 -2.96
CA LEU A 275 -3.34 19.56 -1.69
C LEU A 275 -4.86 19.68 -1.79
N GLN A 276 -5.38 20.35 -2.82
CA GLN A 276 -6.81 20.51 -3.04
C GLN A 276 -7.51 19.16 -3.25
N TRP A 277 -6.86 18.26 -3.97
CA TRP A 277 -7.39 16.93 -4.19
C TRP A 277 -7.42 16.11 -2.89
N ILE A 278 -6.34 16.13 -2.08
CA ILE A 278 -6.32 15.49 -0.76
C ILE A 278 -7.43 16.04 0.14
N GLU A 279 -7.60 17.36 0.21
CA GLU A 279 -8.66 18.01 1.00
C GLU A 279 -10.05 17.51 0.57
N LYS A 280 -10.28 17.37 -0.74
CA LYS A 280 -11.53 16.85 -1.30
C LYS A 280 -11.75 15.37 -0.93
N GLU A 281 -10.78 14.49 -1.16
CA GLU A 281 -10.92 13.05 -0.87
C GLU A 281 -11.09 12.79 0.64
N VAL A 282 -10.33 13.48 1.50
CA VAL A 282 -10.50 13.40 2.95
C VAL A 282 -11.90 13.87 3.37
N SER A 283 -12.45 14.92 2.75
CA SER A 283 -13.78 15.45 3.08
C SER A 283 -14.90 14.43 2.87
N ILE A 284 -14.72 13.48 1.96
CA ILE A 284 -15.71 12.41 1.68
C ILE A 284 -15.83 11.42 2.86
N VAL A 285 -14.71 11.14 3.53
CA VAL A 285 -14.62 10.04 4.50
C VAL A 285 -14.33 10.49 5.93
N LYS A 286 -13.99 11.76 6.17
CA LYS A 286 -13.58 12.26 7.51
C LYS A 286 -14.60 11.98 8.62
N SER A 287 -15.88 11.96 8.30
CA SER A 287 -16.96 11.66 9.26
C SER A 287 -17.02 10.18 9.66
N GLN A 288 -16.39 9.30 8.90
CA GLN A 288 -16.28 7.86 9.16
C GLN A 288 -15.01 7.53 9.96
N VAL A 289 -14.12 8.50 10.16
CA VAL A 289 -12.92 8.35 10.99
C VAL A 289 -13.24 8.87 12.39
N GLU A 290 -12.98 8.07 13.42
CA GLU A 290 -13.18 8.47 14.81
C GLU A 290 -12.30 9.68 15.17
N THR A 291 -12.71 10.42 16.22
CA THR A 291 -11.89 11.51 16.76
C THR A 291 -10.52 11.00 17.19
N LEU A 292 -9.48 11.53 16.57
CA LEU A 292 -8.11 11.08 16.79
C LEU A 292 -7.57 11.62 18.13
N LYS A 293 -7.19 10.73 19.03
CA LYS A 293 -6.47 11.07 20.26
C LYS A 293 -4.98 10.97 20.01
N ILE A 294 -4.30 12.13 19.90
CA ILE A 294 -2.93 12.22 19.42
C ILE A 294 -1.98 12.44 20.59
N SER A 295 -1.17 11.44 20.92
CA SER A 295 -0.08 11.59 21.87
C SER A 295 1.11 12.30 21.24
N ARG A 296 1.34 13.59 21.65
CA ARG A 296 2.48 14.37 21.18
C ARG A 296 3.81 13.70 21.47
N GLU A 297 3.98 13.12 22.67
CA GLU A 297 5.20 12.42 23.04
C GLU A 297 5.48 11.22 22.13
N THR A 298 4.43 10.43 21.83
CA THR A 298 4.55 9.26 20.96
C THR A 298 4.85 9.68 19.52
N PHE A 299 4.25 10.75 19.00
CA PHE A 299 4.57 11.29 17.68
C PHE A 299 6.06 11.66 17.57
N ILE A 300 6.55 12.47 18.52
CA ILE A 300 7.96 12.90 18.54
C ILE A 300 8.90 11.69 18.63
N ARG A 301 8.56 10.70 19.47
CA ARG A 301 9.34 9.48 19.61
C ARG A 301 9.37 8.69 18.29
N ALA A 302 8.22 8.53 17.62
CA ALA A 302 8.12 7.85 16.33
C ALA A 302 8.92 8.56 15.24
N MET A 303 8.83 9.89 15.17
CA MET A 303 9.64 10.69 14.25
C MET A 303 11.14 10.50 14.47
N LYS A 304 11.60 10.44 15.73
CA LYS A 304 13.02 10.17 16.05
C LYS A 304 13.47 8.78 15.62
N GLN A 305 12.59 7.78 15.72
CA GLN A 305 12.88 6.37 15.46
C GLN A 305 12.66 5.96 13.99
N ASP A 306 12.31 6.90 13.10
CA ASP A 306 12.15 6.59 11.68
C ASP A 306 13.45 5.98 11.14
N LYS A 307 13.32 4.81 10.49
CA LYS A 307 14.45 4.02 9.96
C LYS A 307 15.31 4.78 8.94
N LYS A 308 14.78 5.86 8.36
CA LYS A 308 15.48 6.72 7.40
C LYS A 308 16.44 7.70 8.06
N ASN A 309 16.32 7.93 9.37
CA ASN A 309 17.16 8.88 10.10
C ASN A 309 18.56 8.32 10.35
N SER A 310 19.52 9.25 10.44
CA SER A 310 20.82 8.99 11.06
C SER A 310 20.77 9.30 12.56
N ALA A 311 21.89 9.16 13.25
CA ALA A 311 21.99 9.51 14.67
C ALA A 311 21.78 11.01 14.95
N THR A 312 22.03 11.86 13.96
CA THR A 312 22.04 13.33 14.10
C THR A 312 21.09 14.06 13.16
N GLU A 313 20.57 13.36 12.14
CA GLU A 313 19.77 13.98 11.09
C GLU A 313 18.46 13.21 10.85
N GLN A 314 17.40 13.96 10.69
CA GLN A 314 16.09 13.49 10.24
C GLN A 314 16.00 13.58 8.73
N CYS A 315 15.64 12.47 8.10
CA CYS A 315 15.43 12.38 6.65
C CYS A 315 13.94 12.47 6.31
N LEU A 316 13.56 13.49 5.55
CA LEU A 316 12.21 13.70 5.06
C LEU A 316 12.16 13.70 3.53
N ILE A 317 11.14 13.09 2.96
CA ILE A 317 10.85 13.20 1.53
C ILE A 317 9.86 14.35 1.35
N LEU A 318 10.30 15.41 0.67
CA LEU A 318 9.58 16.66 0.53
C LEU A 318 9.59 17.15 -0.91
N PRO A 319 8.54 17.85 -1.38
CA PRO A 319 8.60 18.52 -2.69
C PRO A 319 9.55 19.72 -2.62
N ASN A 320 10.36 19.92 -3.65
CA ASN A 320 11.14 21.12 -3.86
C ASN A 320 10.29 22.23 -4.53
N GLU A 321 10.86 23.41 -4.78
CA GLU A 321 10.17 24.52 -5.45
C GLU A 321 9.61 24.18 -6.83
N GLY A 322 10.23 23.25 -7.55
CA GLY A 322 9.77 22.72 -8.84
C GLY A 322 8.75 21.60 -8.74
N GLY A 323 8.32 21.20 -7.53
CA GLY A 323 7.36 20.13 -7.28
C GLY A 323 7.94 18.71 -7.29
N ALA A 324 9.22 18.53 -7.66
CA ALA A 324 9.84 17.23 -7.60
C ALA A 324 10.15 16.81 -6.16
N LEU A 325 9.91 15.54 -5.83
CA LEU A 325 10.28 15.00 -4.53
C LEU A 325 11.79 14.86 -4.38
N ILE A 326 12.30 15.26 -3.24
CA ILE A 326 13.69 15.11 -2.85
C ILE A 326 13.84 14.60 -1.43
N GLU A 327 14.93 13.89 -1.17
CA GLU A 327 15.38 13.58 0.18
C GLU A 327 16.01 14.83 0.80
N LYS A 328 15.51 15.30 1.95
CA LYS A 328 16.00 16.48 2.64
C LYS A 328 16.33 16.15 4.08
N LEU A 329 17.55 16.51 4.49
CA LEU A 329 18.06 16.28 5.84
C LEU A 329 17.87 17.51 6.71
N TYR A 330 17.42 17.28 7.93
CA TYR A 330 17.28 18.30 8.98
C TYR A 330 17.97 17.82 10.26
N PRO A 331 18.55 18.70 11.07
CA PRO A 331 19.05 18.33 12.38
C PRO A 331 17.96 17.62 13.22
N LEU A 332 18.32 16.46 13.79
CA LEU A 332 17.42 15.69 14.66
C LEU A 332 17.42 16.29 16.08
N ASN A 333 16.79 17.46 16.24
CA ASN A 333 16.71 18.21 17.48
C ASN A 333 15.26 18.51 17.88
N ALA A 334 15.07 19.02 19.12
CA ALA A 334 13.74 19.29 19.64
C ALA A 334 12.98 20.31 18.79
N GLU A 335 13.63 21.37 18.31
CA GLU A 335 13.00 22.43 17.51
C GLU A 335 12.39 21.89 16.21
N ASN A 336 13.14 21.09 15.45
CA ASN A 336 12.65 20.51 14.20
C ASN A 336 11.54 19.50 14.43
N LEU A 337 11.61 18.71 15.50
CA LEU A 337 10.57 17.74 15.85
C LEU A 337 9.28 18.43 16.28
N GLU A 338 9.36 19.52 17.05
CA GLU A 338 8.21 20.36 17.38
C GLU A 338 7.61 20.99 16.13
N LYS A 339 8.42 21.52 15.23
CA LYS A 339 7.95 22.05 13.95
C LYS A 339 7.21 21.00 13.13
N CYS A 340 7.68 19.73 13.15
CA CYS A 340 6.97 18.64 12.49
C CYS A 340 5.58 18.42 13.11
N PHE A 341 5.50 18.37 14.44
CA PHE A 341 4.24 18.19 15.16
C PHE A 341 3.26 19.35 14.93
N ASP A 342 3.72 20.59 15.07
CA ASP A 342 2.90 21.78 14.83
C ASP A 342 2.36 21.84 13.39
N THR A 343 3.17 21.41 12.42
CA THR A 343 2.74 21.33 11.01
C THR A 343 1.70 20.25 10.81
N LEU A 344 1.83 19.09 11.48
CA LEU A 344 0.81 18.05 11.47
C LEU A 344 -0.52 18.55 12.01
N VAL A 345 -0.54 19.20 13.18
CA VAL A 345 -1.76 19.75 13.79
C VAL A 345 -2.42 20.78 12.88
N LYS A 346 -1.64 21.67 12.25
CA LYS A 346 -2.17 22.60 11.24
C LYS A 346 -2.80 21.88 10.05
N SER A 347 -2.20 20.79 9.60
CA SER A 347 -2.74 19.97 8.49
C SER A 347 -4.05 19.30 8.88
N LEU A 348 -4.14 18.73 10.09
CA LEU A 348 -5.38 18.12 10.59
C LEU A 348 -6.52 19.12 10.69
N ASN A 349 -6.22 20.34 11.21
CA ASN A 349 -7.18 21.44 11.25
C ASN A 349 -7.67 21.84 9.84
N LYS A 350 -6.76 21.93 8.86
CA LYS A 350 -7.11 22.29 7.50
C LYS A 350 -7.92 21.21 6.80
N LEU A 351 -7.65 19.95 7.08
CA LEU A 351 -8.42 18.79 6.62
C LEU A 351 -9.73 18.59 7.40
N GLU A 352 -9.98 19.41 8.42
CA GLU A 352 -11.15 19.33 9.32
C GLU A 352 -11.33 17.93 9.93
N MET A 353 -10.23 17.23 10.18
CA MET A 353 -10.26 15.95 10.88
C MET A 353 -10.40 16.18 12.38
N ALA A 354 -11.41 15.55 12.98
CA ALA A 354 -11.64 15.68 14.43
C ALA A 354 -10.45 15.07 15.22
N HIS A 355 -9.82 15.86 16.10
CA HIS A 355 -8.69 15.39 16.89
C HIS A 355 -8.59 16.11 18.24
N GLU A 356 -7.93 15.43 19.19
CA GLU A 356 -7.57 15.92 20.51
C GLU A 356 -6.07 15.63 20.74
N VAL A 357 -5.31 16.62 21.16
CA VAL A 357 -3.89 16.45 21.49
C VAL A 357 -3.76 16.14 22.98
N LEU A 358 -3.12 15.01 23.32
CA LEU A 358 -2.89 14.50 24.67
C LEU A 358 -1.47 14.83 25.16
#